data_48607830d7e615a687d1e93ed53ab7a2
#
_entry.id   48607830d7e615a687d1e93ed53ab7a2
#
_cell.length_a   1.000
_cell.length_b   1.000
_cell.length_c   1.000
_cell.angle_alpha   90.00
_cell.angle_beta   90.00
_cell.angle_gamma   90.00
#
_symmetry.space_group_name_H-M   'P 1'
#
loop_
_entity.id
_entity.type
_entity.pdbx_description
1 polymer ?
#
loop_
_entity_poly.entity_id
_entity_poly.type
_entity_poly.pdbx_seq_one_letter_code
_entity_poly.pdbx_strand_id
1 'polypeptide(L)'
;MCFFQQLPWPRGKGLGGSSLLNFFMYVRGNKRDYDLWEKLGATGWSWKKVFPYFLKSEDNTDPQIANNGYHGTGGYLTVSSCQYSSTLMRAFQNASSERGYEYRDINGEKQTGFSKLQGTIREGKRCSTAKSFPYTSSRKKEFAHCKPSFCSEEAIGVEFQIEDTIHKVYTRKEVIVSGGTINSPQLLMLSGIGPKNHLKKHGIPLIADLPVGDNLQDHVGTHSLNFEAKNATALLMSKLVNPLNMWDFRNNGKGPLTSFSGIEGMAYINSKRNNPKLDWPDLEIHMASGSPASDHGQILKAAVGMTDNVYRQVYAPYRGKNTFTFFPCVLRPKSRGTIRLKSTNPFEHPLIDPNLFEVEEDLDLLTEVMKECVDIIQNTEAFKKIGAKMFETKFPGCESHELYSDAYLRCVARNYVFNLYHPVGTCRMGNPKDKTTVVDSRLRVKGVKNLRVVDGSVMPTLVSGNTNAPIIMIAEKASDMIKEDNPDRKSCSREDKNRIEKNRWKK
;
A
#
# COMPACT_ATOMS: atom_id res chain seq x y z
N MET A 1 20.82 10.19 5.33
CA MET A 1 20.96 9.81 3.91
C MET A 1 21.38 8.35 3.86
N CYS A 2 20.63 7.49 3.17
CA CYS A 2 21.01 6.06 3.04
C CYS A 2 22.14 5.95 2.03
N PHE A 3 23.38 5.76 2.46
CA PHE A 3 24.57 5.72 1.61
C PHE A 3 24.69 4.43 0.77
N PHE A 4 23.93 3.37 1.08
CA PHE A 4 24.16 2.04 0.55
C PHE A 4 23.01 1.44 -0.26
N GLN A 5 21.92 2.19 -0.47
CA GLN A 5 20.78 1.76 -1.28
C GLN A 5 19.99 2.94 -1.86
N GLN A 6 19.24 2.66 -2.90
CA GLN A 6 18.22 3.56 -3.42
C GLN A 6 16.86 3.16 -2.83
N LEU A 7 15.99 4.14 -2.55
CA LEU A 7 14.62 3.87 -2.16
C LEU A 7 13.72 3.82 -3.41
N PRO A 8 13.34 2.63 -3.89
CA PRO A 8 12.45 2.52 -5.04
C PRO A 8 11.02 2.96 -4.66
N TRP A 9 10.34 3.61 -5.61
CA TRP A 9 8.94 4.02 -5.51
C TRP A 9 8.14 3.43 -6.68
N PRO A 10 7.93 2.10 -6.72
CA PRO A 10 7.22 1.45 -7.81
C PRO A 10 5.76 1.85 -7.83
N ARG A 11 5.24 2.14 -9.02
CA ARG A 11 3.83 2.45 -9.24
C ARG A 11 3.34 1.73 -10.49
N GLY A 12 2.11 1.18 -10.42
CA GLY A 12 1.47 0.59 -11.58
C GLY A 12 1.01 1.64 -12.58
N LYS A 13 1.35 1.45 -13.86
CA LYS A 13 0.86 2.26 -14.97
C LYS A 13 -0.06 1.39 -15.83
N GLY A 14 -1.35 1.63 -15.78
CA GLY A 14 -2.38 0.87 -16.50
C GLY A 14 -3.65 0.73 -15.69
N LEU A 15 -4.70 0.13 -16.28
CA LEU A 15 -5.97 -0.15 -15.61
C LEU A 15 -5.74 -1.07 -14.40
N GLY A 16 -6.19 -0.62 -13.24
CA GLY A 16 -5.94 -1.30 -11.97
C GLY A 16 -4.75 -0.74 -11.17
N GLY A 17 -3.98 0.20 -11.73
CA GLY A 17 -2.88 0.88 -11.04
C GLY A 17 -1.93 -0.07 -10.36
N SER A 18 -1.53 0.25 -9.12
CA SER A 18 -0.56 -0.54 -8.37
C SER A 18 -1.06 -1.92 -7.94
N SER A 19 -2.37 -2.23 -8.05
CA SER A 19 -2.87 -3.59 -7.83
C SER A 19 -2.37 -4.60 -8.87
N LEU A 20 -1.82 -4.12 -10.01
CA LEU A 20 -1.21 -4.97 -11.05
C LEU A 20 0.14 -5.57 -10.61
N LEU A 21 0.83 -4.95 -9.66
CA LEU A 21 2.21 -5.32 -9.29
C LEU A 21 2.48 -5.41 -7.77
N ASN A 22 1.51 -5.11 -6.92
CA ASN A 22 1.64 -5.26 -5.47
C ASN A 22 1.85 -6.73 -5.05
N PHE A 23 2.12 -6.97 -3.76
CA PHE A 23 2.34 -8.31 -3.21
C PHE A 23 1.04 -9.04 -2.80
N PHE A 24 -0.11 -8.68 -3.33
CA PHE A 24 -1.45 -9.29 -3.17
C PHE A 24 -2.07 -9.16 -1.77
N MET A 25 -1.32 -8.91 -0.72
CA MET A 25 -1.76 -9.00 0.67
C MET A 25 -3.04 -8.20 0.91
N TYR A 26 -4.03 -8.86 1.53
CA TYR A 26 -5.32 -8.28 1.90
C TYR A 26 -5.34 -8.01 3.40
N VAL A 27 -5.15 -6.75 3.75
CA VAL A 27 -5.18 -6.26 5.13
C VAL A 27 -6.04 -5.00 5.18
N ARG A 28 -6.97 -4.94 6.12
CA ARG A 28 -7.88 -3.80 6.25
C ARG A 28 -7.35 -2.69 7.13
N GLY A 29 -6.32 -2.97 7.93
CA GLY A 29 -5.89 -2.09 9.02
C GLY A 29 -6.72 -2.29 10.28
N ASN A 30 -6.50 -1.45 11.28
CA ASN A 30 -7.18 -1.50 12.56
C ASN A 30 -8.43 -0.61 12.56
N LYS A 31 -9.50 -1.02 13.26
CA LYS A 31 -10.70 -0.21 13.45
C LYS A 31 -10.41 1.19 14.01
N ARG A 32 -9.38 1.30 14.86
CA ARG A 32 -8.96 2.56 15.48
C ARG A 32 -8.32 3.55 14.52
N ASP A 33 -7.74 3.07 13.41
CA ASP A 33 -7.20 3.94 12.36
C ASP A 33 -8.32 4.80 11.76
N TYR A 34 -9.47 4.18 11.46
CA TYR A 34 -10.64 4.84 10.87
C TYR A 34 -11.38 5.73 11.88
N ASP A 35 -11.48 5.28 13.14
CA ASP A 35 -12.04 6.11 14.20
C ASP A 35 -11.17 7.35 14.48
N LEU A 36 -9.84 7.22 14.28
CA LEU A 36 -8.93 8.36 14.30
C LEU A 36 -9.17 9.30 13.11
N TRP A 37 -9.42 8.80 11.91
CA TRP A 37 -9.74 9.66 10.76
C TRP A 37 -10.96 10.55 11.05
N GLU A 38 -12.01 9.98 11.62
CA GLU A 38 -13.21 10.77 12.00
C GLU A 38 -12.89 11.81 13.07
N LYS A 39 -12.11 11.47 14.08
CA LYS A 39 -11.64 12.41 15.11
C LYS A 39 -10.79 13.55 14.53
N LEU A 40 -10.03 13.29 13.48
CA LEU A 40 -9.25 14.29 12.74
C LEU A 40 -10.09 15.13 11.76
N GLY A 41 -11.41 15.01 11.79
CA GLY A 41 -12.33 15.82 11.01
C GLY A 41 -12.80 15.21 9.70
N ALA A 42 -12.42 13.97 9.37
CA ALA A 42 -12.98 13.23 8.25
C ALA A 42 -14.33 12.62 8.65
N THR A 43 -15.36 13.46 8.80
CA THR A 43 -16.70 13.05 9.23
C THR A 43 -17.28 11.98 8.31
N GLY A 44 -17.79 10.89 8.91
CA GLY A 44 -18.36 9.76 8.19
C GLY A 44 -17.32 8.70 7.78
N TRP A 45 -16.08 8.77 8.29
CA TRP A 45 -15.01 7.80 7.99
C TRP A 45 -14.59 6.94 9.19
N SER A 46 -15.40 6.87 10.28
CA SER A 46 -15.19 5.92 11.38
C SER A 46 -15.33 4.48 10.91
N TRP A 47 -14.77 3.53 11.67
CA TRP A 47 -14.85 2.10 11.36
C TRP A 47 -16.27 1.63 11.05
N LYS A 48 -17.24 2.00 11.90
CA LYS A 48 -18.66 1.66 11.69
C LYS A 48 -19.20 2.12 10.32
N LYS A 49 -18.66 3.22 9.78
CA LYS A 49 -19.11 3.82 8.51
C LYS A 49 -18.37 3.28 7.29
N VAL A 50 -17.15 2.76 7.45
CA VAL A 50 -16.34 2.25 6.34
C VAL A 50 -16.37 0.73 6.24
N PHE A 51 -16.60 0.02 7.32
CA PHE A 51 -16.64 -1.45 7.36
C PHE A 51 -17.58 -2.07 6.33
N PRO A 52 -18.83 -1.56 6.11
CA PRO A 52 -19.71 -2.09 5.08
C PRO A 52 -19.13 -2.06 3.65
N TYR A 53 -18.22 -1.12 3.36
CA TYR A 53 -17.57 -1.00 2.06
C TYR A 53 -16.45 -2.02 1.87
N PHE A 54 -15.79 -2.46 2.94
CA PHE A 54 -14.91 -3.62 2.90
C PHE A 54 -15.70 -4.89 2.54
N LEU A 55 -16.81 -5.13 3.24
CA LEU A 55 -17.68 -6.27 2.98
C LEU A 55 -18.27 -6.25 1.56
N LYS A 56 -18.67 -5.06 1.07
CA LYS A 56 -19.24 -4.86 -0.27
C LYS A 56 -18.30 -5.30 -1.38
N SER A 57 -17.00 -5.01 -1.25
CA SER A 57 -16.00 -5.33 -2.28
C SER A 57 -15.50 -6.76 -2.20
N GLU A 58 -15.51 -7.39 -1.03
CA GLU A 58 -14.87 -8.67 -0.75
C GLU A 58 -15.72 -9.87 -1.17
N ASP A 59 -15.06 -10.84 -1.79
CA ASP A 59 -15.54 -12.21 -1.97
C ASP A 59 -14.52 -13.16 -1.34
N ASN A 60 -14.67 -13.39 -0.02
CA ASN A 60 -13.76 -14.25 0.73
C ASN A 60 -14.10 -15.71 0.47
N THR A 61 -13.14 -16.46 -0.04
CA THR A 61 -13.31 -17.89 -0.41
C THR A 61 -12.70 -18.86 0.60
N ASP A 62 -12.17 -18.37 1.72
CA ASP A 62 -11.67 -19.24 2.79
C ASP A 62 -12.84 -19.68 3.70
N PRO A 63 -13.24 -20.98 3.68
CA PRO A 63 -14.41 -21.45 4.43
C PRO A 63 -14.24 -21.39 5.94
N GLN A 64 -13.00 -21.28 6.44
CA GLN A 64 -12.73 -21.22 7.87
C GLN A 64 -13.05 -19.86 8.48
N ILE A 65 -12.95 -18.80 7.69
CA ILE A 65 -13.11 -17.43 8.18
C ILE A 65 -14.18 -16.63 7.45
N ALA A 66 -14.60 -17.03 6.26
CA ALA A 66 -15.59 -16.30 5.45
C ALA A 66 -16.91 -16.01 6.20
N ASN A 67 -17.29 -16.86 7.13
CA ASN A 67 -18.55 -16.77 7.87
C ASN A 67 -18.39 -16.30 9.34
N ASN A 68 -17.26 -15.71 9.72
CA ASN A 68 -17.01 -15.26 11.10
C ASN A 68 -17.64 -13.88 11.43
N GLY A 69 -18.40 -13.29 10.52
CA GLY A 69 -19.04 -11.98 10.67
C GLY A 69 -18.15 -10.78 10.31
N TYR A 70 -16.87 -11.02 9.99
CA TYR A 70 -15.93 -9.98 9.61
C TYR A 70 -15.61 -9.97 8.11
N HIS A 71 -16.06 -10.97 7.35
CA HIS A 71 -15.78 -11.09 5.92
C HIS A 71 -17.02 -10.99 5.06
N GLY A 72 -16.84 -10.44 3.84
CA GLY A 72 -17.86 -10.42 2.80
C GLY A 72 -17.72 -11.59 1.83
N THR A 73 -18.83 -12.04 1.27
CA THR A 73 -18.89 -13.01 0.18
C THR A 73 -19.71 -12.45 -0.97
N GLY A 74 -19.38 -12.85 -2.21
CA GLY A 74 -20.09 -12.40 -3.42
C GLY A 74 -19.72 -11.01 -3.92
N GLY A 75 -18.72 -10.34 -3.32
CA GLY A 75 -18.16 -9.11 -3.87
C GLY A 75 -17.29 -9.35 -5.11
N TYR A 76 -16.84 -8.28 -5.73
CA TYR A 76 -16.05 -8.40 -6.98
C TYR A 76 -14.60 -8.83 -6.74
N LEU A 77 -14.04 -8.51 -5.57
CA LEU A 77 -12.64 -8.75 -5.22
C LEU A 77 -12.50 -10.09 -4.51
N THR A 78 -12.06 -11.12 -5.22
CA THR A 78 -11.79 -12.41 -4.58
C THR A 78 -10.61 -12.31 -3.63
N VAL A 79 -10.83 -12.73 -2.39
CA VAL A 79 -9.84 -12.83 -1.32
C VAL A 79 -9.73 -14.30 -0.91
N SER A 80 -8.52 -14.84 -0.90
CA SER A 80 -8.28 -16.23 -0.53
C SER A 80 -7.02 -16.37 0.32
N SER A 81 -6.96 -17.43 1.13
CA SER A 81 -5.73 -17.83 1.80
C SER A 81 -4.74 -18.43 0.81
N CYS A 82 -3.44 -18.23 1.05
CA CYS A 82 -2.39 -18.85 0.24
C CYS A 82 -2.53 -20.38 0.26
N GLN A 83 -2.57 -21.00 -0.93
CA GLN A 83 -2.71 -22.47 -1.05
C GLN A 83 -1.41 -23.21 -0.72
N TYR A 84 -0.29 -22.51 -0.65
CA TYR A 84 1.00 -23.05 -0.26
C TYR A 84 1.35 -22.60 1.17
N SER A 85 1.99 -23.50 1.92
CA SER A 85 2.53 -23.19 3.25
C SER A 85 3.83 -23.95 3.46
N SER A 86 4.91 -23.22 3.73
CA SER A 86 6.23 -23.79 3.97
C SER A 86 6.36 -24.32 5.41
N THR A 87 7.46 -25.06 5.66
CA THR A 87 7.84 -25.44 7.03
C THR A 87 8.23 -24.22 7.87
N LEU A 88 8.71 -23.14 7.23
CA LEU A 88 9.02 -21.86 7.88
C LEU A 88 7.73 -21.20 8.43
N MET A 89 6.63 -21.21 7.64
CA MET A 89 5.34 -20.68 8.11
C MET A 89 4.83 -21.44 9.34
N ARG A 90 5.03 -22.75 9.39
CA ARG A 90 4.65 -23.57 10.55
C ARG A 90 5.47 -23.22 11.79
N ALA A 91 6.79 -22.98 11.62
CA ALA A 91 7.64 -22.51 12.70
C ALA A 91 7.20 -21.11 13.20
N PHE A 92 6.88 -20.20 12.27
CA PHE A 92 6.38 -18.87 12.62
C PHE A 92 5.05 -18.91 13.39
N GLN A 93 4.13 -19.79 12.98
CA GLN A 93 2.88 -20.03 13.69
C GLN A 93 3.12 -20.56 15.11
N ASN A 94 4.01 -21.54 15.29
CA ASN A 94 4.30 -22.12 16.61
C ASN A 94 4.99 -21.10 17.52
N ALA A 95 5.88 -20.26 16.97
CA ALA A 95 6.55 -19.20 17.71
C ALA A 95 5.56 -18.18 18.31
N SER A 96 4.37 -17.99 17.72
CA SER A 96 3.37 -17.05 18.25
C SER A 96 2.98 -17.38 19.69
N SER A 97 2.65 -18.63 19.97
CA SER A 97 2.28 -19.07 21.33
C SER A 97 3.43 -19.00 22.31
N GLU A 98 4.66 -19.31 21.89
CA GLU A 98 5.87 -19.19 22.71
C GLU A 98 6.17 -17.71 23.07
N ARG A 99 5.73 -16.77 22.23
CA ARG A 99 5.82 -15.32 22.47
C ARG A 99 4.60 -14.72 23.15
N GLY A 100 3.63 -15.53 23.55
CA GLY A 100 2.41 -15.08 24.23
C GLY A 100 1.38 -14.42 23.31
N TYR A 101 1.48 -14.63 21.98
CA TYR A 101 0.53 -14.11 20.99
C TYR A 101 -0.40 -15.22 20.49
N GLU A 102 -1.62 -14.84 20.15
CA GLU A 102 -2.55 -15.73 19.47
C GLU A 102 -2.25 -15.75 17.96
N TYR A 103 -2.46 -16.93 17.37
CA TYR A 103 -2.53 -17.07 15.91
C TYR A 103 -3.99 -16.86 15.46
N ARG A 104 -4.24 -15.86 14.63
CA ARG A 104 -5.60 -15.39 14.34
C ARG A 104 -5.78 -14.82 12.94
N ASP A 105 -7.02 -14.55 12.58
CA ASP A 105 -7.39 -13.68 11.47
C ASP A 105 -7.19 -12.21 11.85
N ILE A 106 -6.24 -11.55 11.19
CA ILE A 106 -5.89 -10.13 11.43
C ILE A 106 -6.93 -9.14 10.87
N ASN A 107 -7.83 -9.60 10.03
CA ASN A 107 -8.97 -8.82 9.51
C ASN A 107 -10.26 -9.05 10.32
N GLY A 108 -10.18 -9.88 11.37
CA GLY A 108 -11.27 -10.20 12.28
C GLY A 108 -11.48 -9.19 13.41
N GLU A 109 -11.90 -9.68 14.57
CA GLU A 109 -12.23 -8.86 15.74
C GLU A 109 -11.02 -8.10 16.30
N LYS A 110 -9.87 -8.78 16.36
CA LYS A 110 -8.61 -8.27 16.91
C LYS A 110 -7.48 -8.42 15.89
N GLN A 111 -6.59 -7.43 15.87
CA GLN A 111 -5.46 -7.44 14.94
C GLN A 111 -4.15 -7.90 15.60
N THR A 112 -3.94 -7.61 16.90
CA THR A 112 -2.70 -7.99 17.60
C THR A 112 -2.55 -9.50 17.66
N GLY A 113 -1.48 -10.04 17.06
CA GLY A 113 -1.21 -11.48 16.97
C GLY A 113 -0.47 -11.86 15.70
N PHE A 114 -0.29 -13.16 15.49
CA PHE A 114 0.33 -13.73 14.30
C PHE A 114 -0.74 -14.28 13.36
N SER A 115 -0.48 -14.26 12.06
CA SER A 115 -1.44 -14.69 11.05
C SER A 115 -0.78 -15.33 9.84
N LYS A 116 -1.50 -16.28 9.26
CA LYS A 116 -1.33 -16.64 7.86
C LYS A 116 -1.99 -15.57 6.99
N LEU A 117 -1.39 -15.26 5.86
CA LEU A 117 -1.89 -14.22 4.99
C LEU A 117 -3.08 -14.66 4.13
N GLN A 118 -4.02 -13.74 3.95
CA GLN A 118 -4.94 -13.73 2.83
C GLN A 118 -4.48 -12.74 1.76
N GLY A 119 -4.86 -13.00 0.52
CA GLY A 119 -4.50 -12.14 -0.59
C GLY A 119 -5.57 -12.01 -1.65
N THR A 120 -5.43 -10.98 -2.47
CA THR A 120 -6.30 -10.75 -3.63
C THR A 120 -5.92 -11.70 -4.75
N ILE A 121 -6.33 -12.97 -4.61
CA ILE A 121 -6.04 -14.08 -5.51
C ILE A 121 -7.34 -14.80 -5.88
N ARG A 122 -7.52 -15.09 -7.15
CA ARG A 122 -8.58 -15.90 -7.74
C ARG A 122 -7.95 -17.04 -8.52
N GLU A 123 -8.27 -18.29 -8.14
CA GLU A 123 -7.75 -19.49 -8.82
C GLU A 123 -6.20 -19.50 -8.91
N GLY A 124 -5.55 -19.18 -7.79
CA GLY A 124 -4.09 -19.13 -7.72
C GLY A 124 -3.41 -17.95 -8.43
N LYS A 125 -4.18 -17.06 -9.07
CA LYS A 125 -3.66 -15.95 -9.90
C LYS A 125 -4.09 -14.61 -9.31
N ARG A 126 -3.28 -13.55 -9.55
CA ARG A 126 -3.58 -12.17 -9.15
C ARG A 126 -5.00 -11.74 -9.53
N CYS A 127 -5.76 -11.27 -8.57
CA CYS A 127 -7.05 -10.63 -8.73
C CYS A 127 -6.88 -9.11 -8.56
N SER A 128 -6.37 -8.43 -9.60
CA SER A 128 -6.21 -6.97 -9.59
C SER A 128 -7.56 -6.26 -9.66
N THR A 129 -7.62 -4.97 -9.32
CA THR A 129 -8.86 -4.19 -9.45
C THR A 129 -9.37 -4.16 -10.89
N ALA A 130 -8.50 -4.18 -11.90
CA ALA A 130 -8.90 -4.29 -13.31
C ALA A 130 -9.57 -5.63 -13.65
N LYS A 131 -9.20 -6.72 -12.94
CA LYS A 131 -9.82 -8.05 -13.12
C LYS A 131 -11.09 -8.21 -12.29
N SER A 132 -11.13 -7.57 -11.13
CA SER A 132 -12.23 -7.70 -10.15
C SER A 132 -13.44 -6.85 -10.53
N PHE A 133 -13.20 -5.58 -10.86
CA PHE A 133 -14.28 -4.65 -11.14
C PHE A 133 -14.52 -4.58 -12.66
N PRO A 134 -15.72 -4.97 -13.14
CA PRO A 134 -16.01 -5.02 -14.57
C PRO A 134 -15.79 -3.67 -15.23
N TYR A 135 -15.00 -3.67 -16.28
CA TYR A 135 -14.76 -2.49 -17.11
C TYR A 135 -15.70 -2.53 -18.33
N THR A 136 -16.64 -1.60 -18.38
CA THR A 136 -17.67 -1.58 -19.42
C THR A 136 -17.21 -0.96 -20.73
N SER A 137 -15.98 -0.41 -20.80
CA SER A 137 -15.46 0.19 -22.03
C SER A 137 -14.59 -0.80 -22.82
N SER A 138 -14.99 -1.05 -24.06
CA SER A 138 -14.29 -1.93 -25.01
C SER A 138 -13.00 -1.33 -25.60
N ARG A 139 -12.66 -0.08 -25.31
CA ARG A 139 -11.48 0.61 -25.86
C ARG A 139 -10.38 0.75 -24.82
N LYS A 140 -9.44 -0.17 -24.85
CA LYS A 140 -8.16 -0.10 -24.14
C LYS A 140 -7.24 0.92 -24.83
N LYS A 141 -7.41 2.23 -24.57
CA LYS A 141 -6.37 3.21 -24.91
C LYS A 141 -5.64 3.59 -23.62
N GLU A 142 -4.35 3.36 -23.59
CA GLU A 142 -3.49 3.89 -22.54
C GLU A 142 -3.34 5.38 -22.76
N PHE A 143 -3.74 6.17 -21.78
CA PHE A 143 -3.52 7.61 -21.77
C PHE A 143 -2.19 7.91 -21.08
N ALA A 144 -1.30 8.59 -21.79
CA ALA A 144 -0.05 9.08 -21.18
C ALA A 144 -0.34 10.46 -20.61
N HIS A 145 -0.40 10.71 -19.39
CA HIS A 145 -0.63 11.96 -18.66
C HIS A 145 -1.96 12.68 -18.95
N CYS A 146 -2.75 12.80 -17.90
CA CYS A 146 -3.96 13.61 -17.87
C CYS A 146 -3.80 14.68 -16.77
N LYS A 147 -4.22 15.91 -17.05
CA LYS A 147 -4.39 16.94 -16.01
C LYS A 147 -5.80 17.53 -16.10
N PRO A 148 -6.42 17.91 -14.96
CA PRO A 148 -7.67 18.66 -14.97
C PRO A 148 -7.56 19.96 -15.75
N SER A 149 -8.61 20.31 -16.51
CA SER A 149 -8.77 21.59 -17.21
C SER A 149 -9.84 22.42 -16.52
N PHE A 150 -9.62 23.74 -16.43
CA PHE A 150 -10.43 24.63 -15.61
C PHE A 150 -11.01 25.78 -16.42
N CYS A 151 -12.20 26.26 -15.98
CA CYS A 151 -12.75 27.56 -16.28
C CYS A 151 -12.91 28.27 -14.93
N SER A 152 -12.05 29.27 -14.63
CA SER A 152 -11.95 29.85 -13.29
C SER A 152 -11.67 28.78 -12.20
N GLU A 153 -12.50 28.68 -11.17
CA GLU A 153 -12.42 27.70 -10.08
C GLU A 153 -13.24 26.42 -10.32
N GLU A 154 -13.64 26.15 -11.56
CA GLU A 154 -14.45 24.97 -11.92
C GLU A 154 -13.68 24.04 -12.84
N ALA A 155 -13.59 22.75 -12.47
CA ALA A 155 -13.04 21.72 -13.32
C ALA A 155 -14.07 21.37 -14.42
N ILE A 156 -13.68 21.57 -15.68
CA ILE A 156 -14.57 21.38 -16.84
C ILE A 156 -14.20 20.15 -17.67
N GLY A 157 -13.07 19.50 -17.40
CA GLY A 157 -12.60 18.35 -18.15
C GLY A 157 -11.19 17.95 -17.83
N VAL A 158 -10.58 17.21 -18.73
CA VAL A 158 -9.18 16.77 -18.64
C VAL A 158 -8.47 17.00 -19.97
N GLU A 159 -7.20 17.36 -19.87
CA GLU A 159 -6.26 17.43 -20.98
C GLU A 159 -5.29 16.24 -20.86
N PHE A 160 -5.10 15.50 -21.94
CA PHE A 160 -4.21 14.34 -21.96
C PHE A 160 -3.51 14.21 -23.31
N GLN A 161 -2.40 13.47 -23.31
CA GLN A 161 -1.60 13.24 -24.49
C GLN A 161 -1.70 11.78 -24.94
N ILE A 162 -1.86 11.59 -26.24
CA ILE A 162 -1.70 10.30 -26.92
C ILE A 162 -0.63 10.51 -27.97
N GLU A 163 0.45 9.75 -27.91
CA GLU A 163 1.66 10.00 -28.71
C GLU A 163 2.09 11.47 -28.58
N ASP A 164 2.17 12.23 -29.65
CA ASP A 164 2.56 13.65 -29.63
C ASP A 164 1.36 14.61 -29.70
N THR A 165 0.13 14.08 -29.63
CA THR A 165 -1.11 14.88 -29.76
C THR A 165 -1.77 15.13 -28.42
N ILE A 166 -2.06 16.39 -28.13
CA ILE A 166 -2.82 16.79 -26.93
C ILE A 166 -4.31 16.75 -27.24
N HIS A 167 -5.06 16.07 -26.40
CA HIS A 167 -6.51 15.94 -26.49
C HIS A 167 -7.18 16.58 -25.28
N LYS A 168 -8.41 17.08 -25.45
CA LYS A 168 -9.26 17.60 -24.37
C LYS A 168 -10.57 16.85 -24.35
N VAL A 169 -11.02 16.45 -23.17
CA VAL A 169 -12.34 15.85 -22.95
C VAL A 169 -13.05 16.61 -21.86
N TYR A 170 -14.25 17.09 -22.16
CA TYR A 170 -15.07 17.84 -21.19
C TYR A 170 -15.92 16.90 -20.35
N THR A 171 -16.06 17.22 -19.07
CA THR A 171 -16.93 16.46 -18.16
C THR A 171 -18.36 16.99 -18.23
N ARG A 172 -19.32 16.09 -17.98
CA ARG A 172 -20.74 16.46 -17.84
C ARG A 172 -21.15 16.70 -16.38
N LYS A 173 -20.35 16.20 -15.43
CA LYS A 173 -20.64 16.29 -14.00
C LYS A 173 -19.40 16.77 -13.25
N GLU A 174 -18.41 15.92 -13.07
CA GLU A 174 -17.19 16.22 -12.30
C GLU A 174 -15.98 15.47 -12.84
N VAL A 175 -14.78 15.91 -12.47
CA VAL A 175 -13.49 15.25 -12.72
C VAL A 175 -13.07 14.54 -11.43
N ILE A 176 -12.62 13.28 -11.57
CA ILE A 176 -12.12 12.48 -10.45
C ILE A 176 -10.65 12.18 -10.69
N VAL A 177 -9.79 12.68 -9.82
CA VAL A 177 -8.35 12.41 -9.84
C VAL A 177 -8.08 11.16 -9.01
N SER A 178 -7.46 10.15 -9.61
CA SER A 178 -7.11 8.87 -8.99
C SER A 178 -5.70 8.43 -9.42
N GLY A 179 -4.75 9.38 -9.43
CA GLY A 179 -3.35 9.15 -9.84
C GLY A 179 -2.49 8.50 -8.75
N GLY A 180 -3.06 8.23 -7.59
CA GLY A 180 -2.35 7.71 -6.41
C GLY A 180 -1.57 8.78 -5.67
N THR A 181 -1.01 8.41 -4.53
CA THR A 181 -0.38 9.32 -3.57
C THR A 181 0.75 10.17 -4.15
N ILE A 182 1.42 9.71 -5.20
CA ILE A 182 2.52 10.43 -5.83
C ILE A 182 2.05 11.32 -6.99
N ASN A 183 1.16 10.80 -7.84
CA ASN A 183 0.79 11.53 -9.05
C ASN A 183 -0.46 12.42 -8.88
N SER A 184 -1.37 12.12 -7.96
CA SER A 184 -2.51 13.02 -7.70
C SER A 184 -2.06 14.41 -7.24
N PRO A 185 -1.15 14.57 -6.27
CA PRO A 185 -0.61 15.89 -5.94
C PRO A 185 0.17 16.53 -7.10
N GLN A 186 0.90 15.75 -7.90
CA GLN A 186 1.58 16.27 -9.09
C GLN A 186 0.58 16.87 -10.09
N LEU A 187 -0.51 16.15 -10.40
CA LEU A 187 -1.55 16.60 -11.32
C LEU A 187 -2.26 17.85 -10.82
N LEU A 188 -2.59 17.92 -9.54
CA LEU A 188 -3.21 19.09 -8.92
C LEU A 188 -2.28 20.31 -8.99
N MET A 189 -1.01 20.15 -8.62
CA MET A 189 -0.02 21.26 -8.67
C MET A 189 0.20 21.75 -10.10
N LEU A 190 0.35 20.86 -11.07
CA LEU A 190 0.47 21.22 -12.51
C LEU A 190 -0.78 21.95 -13.03
N SER A 191 -1.90 21.80 -12.35
CA SER A 191 -3.19 22.41 -12.69
C SER A 191 -3.48 23.69 -11.88
N GLY A 192 -2.50 24.19 -11.11
CA GLY A 192 -2.68 25.44 -10.35
C GLY A 192 -3.26 25.26 -8.95
N ILE A 193 -3.40 24.03 -8.44
CA ILE A 193 -3.92 23.73 -7.10
C ILE A 193 -2.76 23.21 -6.25
N GLY A 194 -2.31 24.01 -5.27
CA GLY A 194 -1.18 23.60 -4.44
C GLY A 194 -0.58 24.77 -3.66
N PRO A 195 0.56 24.55 -2.97
CA PRO A 195 1.21 25.60 -2.18
C PRO A 195 1.61 26.80 -3.02
N LYS A 196 1.04 27.97 -2.76
CA LYS A 196 1.19 29.21 -3.53
C LYS A 196 2.64 29.53 -3.91
N ASN A 197 3.56 29.47 -2.93
CA ASN A 197 4.96 29.83 -3.17
C ASN A 197 5.66 28.81 -4.08
N HIS A 198 5.29 27.53 -3.99
CA HIS A 198 5.83 26.48 -4.85
C HIS A 198 5.33 26.64 -6.30
N LEU A 199 4.04 26.88 -6.49
CA LEU A 199 3.48 27.12 -7.83
C LEU A 199 4.06 28.37 -8.48
N LYS A 200 4.20 29.45 -7.72
CA LYS A 200 4.85 30.70 -8.19
C LYS A 200 6.28 30.46 -8.68
N LYS A 201 7.07 29.62 -7.96
CA LYS A 201 8.45 29.27 -8.36
C LYS A 201 8.50 28.61 -9.73
N HIS A 202 7.45 27.87 -10.11
CA HIS A 202 7.35 27.19 -11.39
C HIS A 202 6.56 27.98 -12.45
N GLY A 203 6.16 29.22 -12.16
CA GLY A 203 5.37 30.05 -13.10
C GLY A 203 3.96 29.53 -13.35
N ILE A 204 3.41 28.69 -12.45
CA ILE A 204 2.08 28.12 -12.58
C ILE A 204 1.05 29.07 -11.95
N PRO A 205 0.03 29.52 -12.72
CA PRO A 205 -1.06 30.35 -12.19
C PRO A 205 -1.79 29.65 -11.04
N LEU A 206 -2.02 30.38 -9.95
CA LEU A 206 -2.70 29.85 -8.76
C LEU A 206 -4.21 29.83 -8.99
N ILE A 207 -4.83 28.66 -8.81
CA ILE A 207 -6.29 28.47 -8.72
C ILE A 207 -6.71 28.35 -7.24
N ALA A 208 -6.03 27.48 -6.47
CA ALA A 208 -6.32 27.31 -5.04
C ALA A 208 -5.02 27.08 -4.26
N ASP A 209 -4.85 27.83 -3.17
CA ASP A 209 -3.73 27.69 -2.23
C ASP A 209 -4.08 26.61 -1.21
N LEU A 210 -3.59 25.39 -1.45
CA LEU A 210 -3.86 24.22 -0.62
C LEU A 210 -2.53 23.47 -0.36
N PRO A 211 -2.43 22.73 0.78
CA PRO A 211 -1.22 22.00 1.16
C PRO A 211 -1.04 20.69 0.37
N VAL A 212 -1.21 20.77 -0.95
CA VAL A 212 -1.07 19.61 -1.85
C VAL A 212 0.36 19.12 -1.86
N GLY A 213 0.54 17.83 -1.66
CA GLY A 213 1.84 17.19 -1.60
C GLY A 213 2.48 17.20 -0.20
N ASP A 214 1.85 17.81 0.80
CA ASP A 214 2.27 17.70 2.21
C ASP A 214 1.75 16.40 2.83
N ASN A 215 2.27 16.07 4.05
CA ASN A 215 1.81 14.93 4.85
C ASN A 215 2.04 13.55 4.20
N LEU A 216 3.04 13.42 3.32
CA LEU A 216 3.44 12.09 2.81
C LEU A 216 3.81 11.17 3.97
N GLN A 217 3.20 9.99 4.00
CA GLN A 217 3.45 8.94 4.97
C GLN A 217 3.66 7.62 4.23
N ASP A 218 4.53 6.77 4.76
CA ASP A 218 4.69 5.38 4.33
C ASP A 218 5.10 4.53 5.54
N HIS A 219 4.86 3.24 5.54
CA HIS A 219 5.43 2.34 6.54
C HIS A 219 6.95 2.29 6.39
N VAL A 220 7.64 2.33 7.52
CA VAL A 220 9.10 2.35 7.58
C VAL A 220 9.59 1.02 8.11
N GLY A 221 10.38 0.32 7.33
CA GLY A 221 10.89 -1.01 7.68
C GLY A 221 12.32 -1.24 7.20
N THR A 222 12.77 -2.49 7.32
CA THR A 222 14.05 -2.93 6.78
C THR A 222 13.99 -4.37 6.30
N HIS A 223 14.80 -4.70 5.30
CA HIS A 223 14.98 -6.08 4.79
C HIS A 223 16.26 -6.76 5.33
N SER A 224 16.87 -6.17 6.35
CA SER A 224 18.21 -6.54 6.79
C SER A 224 18.28 -7.74 7.75
N LEU A 225 17.15 -8.24 8.24
CA LEU A 225 17.12 -9.40 9.12
C LEU A 225 16.91 -10.69 8.35
N ASN A 226 18.02 -11.40 8.11
CA ASN A 226 18.07 -12.60 7.29
C ASN A 226 18.63 -13.79 8.07
N PHE A 227 18.10 -14.96 7.79
CA PHE A 227 18.34 -16.18 8.54
C PHE A 227 18.53 -17.38 7.61
N GLU A 228 19.33 -18.34 8.03
CA GLU A 228 19.47 -19.67 7.42
C GLU A 228 18.64 -20.68 8.25
N ALA A 229 17.97 -21.62 7.61
CA ALA A 229 17.27 -22.73 8.27
C ALA A 229 17.71 -24.06 7.67
N LYS A 230 18.40 -24.92 8.45
CA LYS A 230 18.93 -26.19 7.95
C LYS A 230 17.83 -27.20 7.63
N ASN A 231 16.81 -27.29 8.49
CA ASN A 231 15.76 -28.30 8.42
C ASN A 231 14.41 -27.72 7.94
N ALA A 232 14.46 -26.69 7.11
CA ALA A 232 13.27 -26.09 6.54
C ALA A 232 13.43 -25.89 5.03
N THR A 233 12.32 -25.85 4.31
CA THR A 233 12.30 -25.58 2.88
C THR A 233 11.97 -24.11 2.64
N ALA A 234 12.96 -23.36 2.15
CA ALA A 234 12.76 -22.02 1.65
C ALA A 234 12.30 -22.02 0.18
N LEU A 235 11.70 -20.92 -0.27
CA LEU A 235 11.32 -20.72 -1.66
C LEU A 235 12.56 -20.31 -2.49
N LEU A 236 13.36 -21.30 -2.89
CA LEU A 236 14.49 -21.11 -3.78
C LEU A 236 14.00 -21.08 -5.24
N MET A 237 14.42 -20.10 -6.04
CA MET A 237 14.04 -19.99 -7.45
C MET A 237 14.28 -21.29 -8.23
N SER A 238 15.40 -21.99 -7.99
CA SER A 238 15.72 -23.29 -8.62
C SER A 238 14.70 -24.38 -8.29
N LYS A 239 14.02 -24.29 -7.14
CA LYS A 239 12.95 -25.23 -6.73
C LYS A 239 11.57 -24.77 -7.18
N LEU A 240 11.34 -23.46 -7.31
CA LEU A 240 10.07 -22.88 -7.74
C LEU A 240 9.81 -23.13 -9.22
N VAL A 241 10.81 -22.84 -10.07
CA VAL A 241 10.69 -22.90 -11.53
C VAL A 241 11.07 -24.30 -12.02
N ASN A 242 10.21 -25.29 -11.76
CA ASN A 242 10.32 -26.63 -12.33
C ASN A 242 9.03 -27.00 -13.09
N PRO A 243 9.08 -27.97 -14.03
CA PRO A 243 7.92 -28.32 -14.87
C PRO A 243 6.68 -28.72 -14.10
N LEU A 244 6.81 -29.42 -12.98
CA LEU A 244 5.67 -29.89 -12.16
C LEU A 244 4.99 -28.72 -11.46
N ASN A 245 5.75 -27.82 -10.81
CA ASN A 245 5.21 -26.62 -10.17
C ASN A 245 4.55 -25.68 -11.20
N MET A 246 5.15 -25.56 -12.39
CA MET A 246 4.59 -24.76 -13.49
C MET A 246 3.27 -25.33 -14.00
N TRP A 247 3.19 -26.66 -14.13
CA TRP A 247 1.98 -27.35 -14.56
C TRP A 247 0.86 -27.21 -13.51
N ASP A 248 1.17 -27.46 -12.24
CA ASP A 248 0.21 -27.37 -11.14
C ASP A 248 -0.33 -25.94 -10.97
N PHE A 249 0.55 -24.94 -11.05
CA PHE A 249 0.14 -23.54 -11.03
C PHE A 249 -0.78 -23.18 -12.20
N ARG A 250 -0.45 -23.61 -13.42
CA ARG A 250 -1.23 -23.26 -14.61
C ARG A 250 -2.60 -23.92 -14.65
N ASN A 251 -2.67 -25.21 -14.28
CA ASN A 251 -3.87 -26.03 -14.45
C ASN A 251 -4.74 -26.06 -13.19
N ASN A 252 -4.15 -26.06 -12.00
CA ASN A 252 -4.86 -26.23 -10.74
C ASN A 252 -4.86 -24.96 -9.86
N GLY A 253 -4.06 -23.95 -10.19
CA GLY A 253 -3.86 -22.77 -9.35
C GLY A 253 -3.27 -23.09 -7.98
N LYS A 254 -2.40 -24.09 -7.90
CA LYS A 254 -1.81 -24.64 -6.67
C LYS A 254 -0.29 -24.58 -6.67
N GLY A 255 0.31 -24.98 -5.55
CA GLY A 255 1.74 -25.11 -5.39
C GLY A 255 2.46 -23.81 -5.01
N PRO A 256 3.80 -23.83 -4.89
CA PRO A 256 4.60 -22.75 -4.33
C PRO A 256 4.58 -21.46 -5.16
N LEU A 257 4.23 -21.53 -6.45
CA LEU A 257 4.05 -20.35 -7.31
C LEU A 257 2.79 -19.53 -6.97
N THR A 258 1.91 -20.03 -6.11
CA THR A 258 0.75 -19.30 -5.57
C THR A 258 1.10 -18.46 -4.33
N SER A 259 2.32 -18.56 -3.82
CA SER A 259 2.77 -17.77 -2.66
C SER A 259 2.74 -16.27 -2.98
N PHE A 260 2.50 -15.44 -1.96
CA PHE A 260 2.43 -13.98 -2.10
C PHE A 260 3.82 -13.36 -2.24
N SER A 261 4.51 -13.66 -3.36
CA SER A 261 5.90 -13.26 -3.59
C SER A 261 6.86 -13.77 -2.51
N GLY A 262 6.53 -14.93 -1.90
CA GLY A 262 7.30 -15.53 -0.84
C GLY A 262 6.94 -15.08 0.59
N ILE A 263 6.09 -14.07 0.76
CA ILE A 263 5.60 -13.67 2.08
C ILE A 263 4.45 -14.59 2.47
N GLU A 264 4.55 -15.26 3.62
CA GLU A 264 3.57 -16.25 4.05
C GLU A 264 2.88 -15.90 5.35
N GLY A 265 3.53 -15.14 6.23
CA GLY A 265 3.02 -14.77 7.55
C GLY A 265 3.24 -13.33 7.91
N MET A 266 2.40 -12.83 8.79
CA MET A 266 2.51 -11.51 9.41
C MET A 266 2.32 -11.61 10.91
N ALA A 267 3.04 -10.76 11.65
CA ALA A 267 2.79 -10.55 13.08
C ALA A 267 2.54 -9.06 13.34
N TYR A 268 1.50 -8.77 14.09
CA TYR A 268 1.14 -7.45 14.58
C TYR A 268 1.36 -7.41 16.07
N ILE A 269 2.30 -6.60 16.51
CA ILE A 269 2.76 -6.56 17.90
C ILE A 269 2.76 -5.13 18.45
N ASN A 270 2.77 -5.02 19.78
CA ASN A 270 2.84 -3.74 20.44
C ASN A 270 4.29 -3.46 20.87
N SER A 271 4.76 -2.23 20.62
CA SER A 271 5.98 -1.74 21.24
C SER A 271 5.81 -1.59 22.74
N LYS A 272 6.92 -1.48 23.48
CA LYS A 272 6.92 -1.20 24.92
C LYS A 272 6.27 0.14 25.29
N ARG A 273 6.21 1.07 24.30
CA ARG A 273 5.60 2.40 24.47
C ARG A 273 4.09 2.39 24.20
N ASN A 274 3.58 1.36 23.51
CA ASN A 274 2.17 1.26 23.18
C ASN A 274 1.37 0.75 24.39
N ASN A 275 0.09 1.09 24.44
CA ASN A 275 -0.79 0.57 25.47
C ASN A 275 -1.23 -0.86 25.15
N PRO A 276 -0.77 -1.89 25.88
CA PRO A 276 -1.06 -3.29 25.57
C PRO A 276 -2.55 -3.67 25.74
N LYS A 277 -3.32 -2.86 26.48
CA LYS A 277 -4.78 -3.04 26.65
C LYS A 277 -5.57 -2.63 25.40
N LEU A 278 -4.93 -1.87 24.49
CA LEU A 278 -5.55 -1.48 23.24
C LEU A 278 -5.13 -2.48 22.16
N ASP A 279 -6.13 -3.07 21.49
CA ASP A 279 -5.86 -3.81 20.25
C ASP A 279 -5.60 -2.79 19.13
N TRP A 280 -4.38 -2.23 19.11
CA TRP A 280 -3.92 -1.28 18.11
C TRP A 280 -2.39 -1.35 17.97
N PRO A 281 -1.89 -2.41 17.33
CA PRO A 281 -0.46 -2.64 17.20
C PRO A 281 0.21 -1.51 16.43
N ASP A 282 1.45 -1.21 16.79
CA ASP A 282 2.27 -0.17 16.17
C ASP A 282 3.51 -0.72 15.46
N LEU A 283 3.75 -2.03 15.60
CA LEU A 283 4.84 -2.75 14.96
C LEU A 283 4.29 -3.94 14.15
N GLU A 284 4.97 -4.26 13.05
CA GLU A 284 4.61 -5.36 12.17
C GLU A 284 5.86 -6.14 11.73
N ILE A 285 5.73 -7.45 11.57
CA ILE A 285 6.76 -8.32 11.03
C ILE A 285 6.16 -9.12 9.87
N HIS A 286 6.72 -8.97 8.66
CA HIS A 286 6.42 -9.87 7.56
C HIS A 286 7.45 -11.01 7.55
N MET A 287 6.98 -12.23 7.48
CA MET A 287 7.82 -13.42 7.30
C MET A 287 7.82 -13.84 5.85
N ALA A 288 8.99 -13.74 5.21
CA ALA A 288 9.23 -14.20 3.85
C ALA A 288 10.06 -15.49 3.84
N SER A 289 9.58 -16.51 3.14
CA SER A 289 10.25 -17.81 2.98
C SER A 289 11.36 -17.78 1.93
N GLY A 290 12.07 -16.67 1.84
CA GLY A 290 13.21 -16.44 0.97
C GLY A 290 13.97 -15.18 1.38
N SER A 291 15.13 -14.99 0.78
CA SER A 291 15.96 -13.79 0.93
C SER A 291 16.59 -13.42 -0.42
N PRO A 292 17.28 -12.27 -0.54
CA PRO A 292 18.04 -11.96 -1.75
C PRO A 292 19.09 -13.02 -2.16
N ALA A 293 19.49 -13.91 -1.25
CA ALA A 293 20.33 -15.07 -1.59
C ALA A 293 19.56 -16.18 -2.35
N SER A 294 18.23 -16.26 -2.18
CA SER A 294 17.38 -17.33 -2.73
C SER A 294 17.17 -17.25 -4.24
N ASP A 295 17.25 -16.04 -4.82
CA ASP A 295 17.12 -15.79 -6.26
C ASP A 295 18.44 -15.35 -6.89
N HIS A 296 19.55 -15.58 -6.23
CA HIS A 296 20.88 -15.15 -6.66
C HIS A 296 21.00 -13.63 -6.88
N GLY A 297 20.16 -12.84 -6.23
CA GLY A 297 20.13 -11.38 -6.35
C GLY A 297 19.56 -10.86 -7.66
N GLN A 298 18.76 -11.63 -8.36
CA GLN A 298 18.21 -11.23 -9.66
C GLN A 298 16.98 -10.32 -9.51
N ILE A 299 16.02 -10.69 -8.68
CA ILE A 299 14.75 -9.98 -8.53
C ILE A 299 14.70 -9.21 -7.20
N LEU A 300 14.93 -9.92 -6.09
CA LEU A 300 14.75 -9.33 -4.75
C LEU A 300 15.74 -8.19 -4.46
N LYS A 301 16.98 -8.29 -4.97
CA LYS A 301 17.96 -7.20 -4.88
C LYS A 301 17.42 -5.91 -5.51
N ALA A 302 16.90 -6.00 -6.73
CA ALA A 302 16.33 -4.85 -7.44
C ALA A 302 15.06 -4.33 -6.76
N ALA A 303 14.19 -5.23 -6.27
CA ALA A 303 12.95 -4.87 -5.59
C ALA A 303 13.16 -4.04 -4.33
N VAL A 304 14.27 -4.24 -3.61
CA VAL A 304 14.59 -3.47 -2.38
C VAL A 304 15.62 -2.35 -2.62
N GLY A 305 16.01 -2.11 -3.87
CA GLY A 305 16.98 -1.05 -4.21
C GLY A 305 18.41 -1.30 -3.70
N MET A 306 18.77 -2.58 -3.49
CA MET A 306 20.06 -2.98 -2.93
C MET A 306 21.19 -2.87 -3.95
N THR A 307 22.34 -2.31 -3.53
CA THR A 307 23.55 -2.24 -4.37
C THR A 307 24.21 -3.60 -4.52
N ASP A 308 25.01 -3.76 -5.59
CA ASP A 308 25.81 -4.98 -5.83
C ASP A 308 26.82 -5.24 -4.72
N ASN A 309 27.36 -4.19 -4.12
CA ASN A 309 28.31 -4.29 -3.00
C ASN A 309 27.67 -4.93 -1.77
N VAL A 310 26.52 -4.43 -1.35
CA VAL A 310 25.74 -5.02 -0.24
C VAL A 310 25.39 -6.47 -0.52
N TYR A 311 24.90 -6.77 -1.73
CA TYR A 311 24.56 -8.13 -2.10
C TYR A 311 25.76 -9.08 -2.00
N ARG A 312 26.93 -8.69 -2.55
CA ARG A 312 28.15 -9.52 -2.53
C ARG A 312 28.64 -9.78 -1.12
N GLN A 313 28.63 -8.77 -0.25
CA GLN A 313 29.15 -8.88 1.12
C GLN A 313 28.21 -9.62 2.08
N VAL A 314 26.91 -9.36 1.97
CA VAL A 314 25.94 -9.85 2.97
C VAL A 314 25.26 -11.14 2.53
N TYR A 315 24.80 -11.23 1.27
CA TYR A 315 23.89 -12.29 0.82
C TYR A 315 24.56 -13.37 -0.03
N ALA A 316 25.57 -13.03 -0.84
CA ALA A 316 26.22 -13.99 -1.73
C ALA A 316 26.84 -15.21 -1.01
N PRO A 317 27.38 -15.10 0.23
CA PRO A 317 27.86 -16.25 1.00
C PRO A 317 26.79 -17.30 1.33
N TYR A 318 25.51 -16.91 1.23
CA TYR A 318 24.37 -17.79 1.54
C TYR A 318 23.63 -18.31 0.32
N ARG A 319 24.19 -18.15 -0.88
CA ARG A 319 23.60 -18.70 -2.12
C ARG A 319 23.41 -20.21 -2.03
N GLY A 320 22.27 -20.69 -2.48
CA GLY A 320 21.92 -22.11 -2.49
C GLY A 320 21.51 -22.69 -1.14
N LYS A 321 21.59 -21.91 -0.07
CA LYS A 321 21.10 -22.29 1.26
C LYS A 321 19.62 -21.98 1.42
N ASN A 322 18.93 -22.69 2.32
CA ASN A 322 17.58 -22.34 2.71
C ASN A 322 17.60 -21.10 3.61
N THR A 323 17.28 -19.96 3.03
CA THR A 323 17.29 -18.68 3.73
C THR A 323 15.91 -18.05 3.75
N PHE A 324 15.63 -17.27 4.78
CA PHE A 324 14.39 -16.53 4.94
C PHE A 324 14.64 -15.15 5.55
N THR A 325 13.65 -14.28 5.45
CA THR A 325 13.78 -12.89 5.90
C THR A 325 12.60 -12.51 6.78
N PHE A 326 12.87 -11.80 7.87
CA PHE A 326 11.86 -10.97 8.52
C PHE A 326 11.99 -9.53 8.05
N PHE A 327 10.85 -8.94 7.68
CA PHE A 327 10.73 -7.52 7.35
C PHE A 327 10.00 -6.82 8.50
N PRO A 328 10.73 -6.39 9.55
CA PRO A 328 10.14 -5.57 10.60
C PRO A 328 9.79 -4.20 10.08
N CYS A 329 8.65 -3.65 10.53
CA CYS A 329 8.25 -2.30 10.19
C CYS A 329 7.47 -1.58 11.28
N VAL A 330 7.50 -0.24 11.21
CA VAL A 330 6.72 0.68 12.05
C VAL A 330 5.43 1.03 11.33
N LEU A 331 4.29 0.73 11.96
CA LEU A 331 2.97 0.92 11.35
C LEU A 331 2.49 2.38 11.38
N ARG A 332 2.88 3.16 12.37
CA ARG A 332 2.43 4.54 12.54
C ARG A 332 3.60 5.50 12.75
N PRO A 333 4.48 5.66 11.74
CA PRO A 333 5.60 6.59 11.85
C PRO A 333 5.10 8.03 12.06
N LYS A 334 5.84 8.82 12.83
CA LYS A 334 5.55 10.22 13.11
C LYS A 334 6.16 11.18 12.09
N SER A 335 7.24 10.78 11.44
CA SER A 335 7.89 11.54 10.37
C SER A 335 6.94 11.80 9.22
N ARG A 336 7.03 13.00 8.63
CA ARG A 336 6.18 13.41 7.50
C ARG A 336 7.04 13.93 6.37
N GLY A 337 6.73 13.46 5.18
CA GLY A 337 7.40 13.85 3.95
C GLY A 337 6.57 14.72 3.04
N THR A 338 7.09 14.98 1.85
CA THR A 338 6.46 15.85 0.85
C THR A 338 6.62 15.32 -0.57
N ILE A 339 5.65 15.69 -1.43
CA ILE A 339 5.74 15.61 -2.88
C ILE A 339 5.80 17.04 -3.43
N ARG A 340 6.76 17.31 -4.32
CA ARG A 340 6.91 18.62 -4.97
C ARG A 340 7.16 18.45 -6.46
N LEU A 341 6.74 19.41 -7.26
CA LEU A 341 7.09 19.45 -8.68
C LEU A 341 8.60 19.64 -8.83
N LYS A 342 9.21 18.87 -9.71
CA LYS A 342 10.58 19.09 -10.15
C LYS A 342 10.63 20.14 -11.28
N SER A 343 9.64 20.09 -12.18
CA SER A 343 9.42 21.06 -13.26
C SER A 343 7.93 21.12 -13.64
N THR A 344 7.61 21.88 -14.68
CA THR A 344 6.28 21.94 -15.29
C THR A 344 6.03 20.83 -16.32
N ASN A 345 7.04 20.02 -16.63
CA ASN A 345 6.89 18.88 -17.53
C ASN A 345 6.12 17.74 -16.81
N PRO A 346 4.91 17.37 -17.26
CA PRO A 346 4.11 16.33 -16.62
C PRO A 346 4.72 14.94 -16.73
N PHE A 347 5.67 14.72 -17.64
CA PHE A 347 6.36 13.44 -17.82
C PHE A 347 7.56 13.28 -16.88
N GLU A 348 8.03 14.34 -16.27
CA GLU A 348 9.10 14.29 -15.29
C GLU A 348 8.54 13.88 -13.92
N HIS A 349 9.18 12.90 -13.28
CA HIS A 349 8.77 12.46 -11.96
C HIS A 349 8.91 13.60 -10.93
N PRO A 350 7.96 13.73 -10.00
CA PRO A 350 8.06 14.73 -8.94
C PRO A 350 9.20 14.39 -7.98
N LEU A 351 9.63 15.38 -7.22
CA LEU A 351 10.51 15.19 -6.08
C LEU A 351 9.73 14.50 -4.96
N ILE A 352 10.26 13.38 -4.49
CA ILE A 352 9.67 12.58 -3.40
C ILE A 352 10.63 12.66 -2.23
N ASP A 353 10.24 13.33 -1.17
CA ASP A 353 10.98 13.37 0.08
C ASP A 353 10.16 12.72 1.18
N PRO A 354 10.47 11.47 1.57
CA PRO A 354 9.77 10.78 2.63
C PRO A 354 10.13 11.29 4.03
N ASN A 355 11.22 12.08 4.15
CA ASN A 355 11.71 12.66 5.40
C ASN A 355 11.84 11.62 6.55
N LEU A 356 12.40 10.44 6.21
CA LEU A 356 12.49 9.31 7.12
C LEU A 356 13.35 9.64 8.34
N PHE A 357 12.86 9.24 9.52
CA PHE A 357 13.54 9.44 10.81
C PHE A 357 13.79 10.92 11.19
N GLU A 358 13.04 11.87 10.62
CA GLU A 358 12.98 13.23 11.14
C GLU A 358 12.58 13.23 12.62
N VAL A 359 11.63 12.37 12.95
CA VAL A 359 11.29 12.05 14.35
C VAL A 359 12.04 10.79 14.72
N GLU A 360 13.03 10.92 15.61
CA GLU A 360 13.94 9.85 16.04
C GLU A 360 13.22 8.65 16.66
N GLU A 361 12.01 8.84 17.21
CA GLU A 361 11.16 7.77 17.74
C GLU A 361 10.84 6.69 16.69
N ASP A 362 10.73 7.06 15.41
CA ASP A 362 10.48 6.08 14.35
C ASP A 362 11.67 5.10 14.19
N LEU A 363 12.90 5.61 14.36
CA LEU A 363 14.10 4.76 14.39
C LEU A 363 14.19 3.90 15.64
N ASP A 364 13.79 4.43 16.80
CA ASP A 364 13.72 3.67 18.05
C ASP A 364 12.76 2.49 17.90
N LEU A 365 11.55 2.74 17.37
CA LEU A 365 10.53 1.71 17.14
C LEU A 365 11.00 0.66 16.12
N LEU A 366 11.65 1.09 15.02
CA LEU A 366 12.21 0.14 14.05
C LEU A 366 13.31 -0.72 14.70
N THR A 367 14.18 -0.13 15.51
CA THR A 367 15.20 -0.88 16.24
C THR A 367 14.58 -1.86 17.23
N GLU A 368 13.50 -1.46 17.91
CA GLU A 368 12.77 -2.32 18.86
C GLU A 368 12.18 -3.55 18.16
N VAL A 369 11.48 -3.39 17.04
CA VAL A 369 10.92 -4.55 16.32
C VAL A 369 12.00 -5.43 15.68
N MET A 370 13.16 -4.88 15.31
CA MET A 370 14.31 -5.69 14.89
C MET A 370 14.83 -6.57 16.01
N LYS A 371 14.90 -6.07 17.25
CA LYS A 371 15.28 -6.85 18.43
C LYS A 371 14.27 -7.97 18.71
N GLU A 372 12.99 -7.70 18.57
CA GLU A 372 11.95 -8.73 18.70
C GLU A 372 12.12 -9.83 17.64
N CYS A 373 12.45 -9.49 16.40
CA CYS A 373 12.76 -10.48 15.37
C CYS A 373 13.98 -11.36 15.73
N VAL A 374 15.04 -10.77 16.27
CA VAL A 374 16.22 -11.49 16.75
C VAL A 374 15.84 -12.44 17.87
N ASP A 375 15.06 -11.97 18.83
CA ASP A 375 14.61 -12.73 20.00
C ASP A 375 13.71 -13.91 19.61
N ILE A 376 12.80 -13.73 18.65
CA ILE A 376 11.97 -14.81 18.09
C ILE A 376 12.85 -15.94 17.54
N ILE A 377 13.90 -15.62 16.78
CA ILE A 377 14.77 -16.64 16.18
C ILE A 377 15.64 -17.35 17.22
N GLN A 378 16.19 -16.61 18.17
CA GLN A 378 17.15 -17.17 19.15
C GLN A 378 16.46 -17.94 20.28
N ASN A 379 15.28 -17.49 20.71
CA ASN A 379 14.67 -17.92 21.96
C ASN A 379 13.38 -18.72 21.82
N THR A 380 12.93 -19.03 20.58
CA THR A 380 11.79 -19.94 20.41
C THR A 380 12.23 -21.35 20.02
N GLU A 381 11.61 -22.36 20.60
CA GLU A 381 11.84 -23.76 20.25
C GLU A 381 11.41 -24.08 18.82
N ALA A 382 10.39 -23.38 18.33
CA ALA A 382 9.91 -23.52 16.97
C ALA A 382 11.00 -23.24 15.94
N PHE A 383 11.78 -22.17 16.10
CA PHE A 383 12.87 -21.84 15.18
C PHE A 383 14.15 -22.65 15.47
N LYS A 384 14.43 -23.00 16.70
CA LYS A 384 15.54 -23.92 17.06
C LYS A 384 15.37 -25.30 16.39
N LYS A 385 14.17 -25.89 16.40
CA LYS A 385 13.85 -27.19 15.76
C LYS A 385 14.15 -27.24 14.28
N ILE A 386 13.95 -26.13 13.57
CA ILE A 386 14.29 -26.05 12.15
C ILE A 386 15.76 -25.66 11.91
N GLY A 387 16.56 -25.54 12.97
CA GLY A 387 17.97 -25.16 12.88
C GLY A 387 18.17 -23.75 12.33
N ALA A 388 17.27 -22.82 12.70
CA ALA A 388 17.37 -21.42 12.30
C ALA A 388 18.62 -20.77 12.92
N LYS A 389 19.36 -20.04 12.09
CA LYS A 389 20.54 -19.27 12.49
C LYS A 389 20.55 -17.92 11.81
N MET A 390 21.04 -16.93 12.50
CA MET A 390 21.23 -15.58 11.98
C MET A 390 22.38 -15.57 10.98
N PHE A 391 22.37 -14.64 10.02
CA PHE A 391 23.54 -14.42 9.16
C PHE A 391 24.69 -13.86 10.00
N GLU A 392 25.90 -14.35 9.73
CA GLU A 392 27.14 -13.92 10.41
C GLU A 392 27.84 -12.77 9.66
N THR A 393 27.32 -12.38 8.49
CA THR A 393 27.84 -11.28 7.69
C THR A 393 27.33 -9.94 8.21
N LYS A 394 28.23 -8.94 8.26
CA LYS A 394 27.87 -7.59 8.67
C LYS A 394 27.50 -6.71 7.46
N PHE A 395 26.57 -5.81 7.68
CA PHE A 395 26.21 -4.80 6.70
C PHE A 395 27.29 -3.72 6.57
N PRO A 396 27.68 -3.31 5.35
CA PRO A 396 28.66 -2.25 5.13
C PRO A 396 28.30 -0.95 5.86
N GLY A 397 29.30 -0.33 6.48
CA GLY A 397 29.14 0.87 7.29
C GLY A 397 28.69 0.64 8.74
N CYS A 398 28.40 -0.62 9.12
CA CYS A 398 28.04 -0.99 10.50
C CYS A 398 29.01 -2.03 11.10
N GLU A 399 30.14 -2.29 10.45
CA GLU A 399 31.08 -3.36 10.81
C GLU A 399 31.75 -3.17 12.16
N SER A 400 31.87 -1.92 12.62
CA SER A 400 32.50 -1.56 13.92
C SER A 400 31.68 -2.00 15.13
N HIS A 401 30.39 -2.28 14.93
CA HIS A 401 29.52 -2.71 16.02
C HIS A 401 29.51 -4.24 16.14
N GLU A 402 29.30 -4.74 17.36
CA GLU A 402 29.05 -6.15 17.59
C GLU A 402 27.75 -6.59 16.90
N LEU A 403 27.79 -7.73 16.20
CA LEU A 403 26.69 -8.24 15.40
C LEU A 403 25.43 -8.44 16.27
N TYR A 404 24.32 -7.89 15.82
CA TYR A 404 23.00 -7.91 16.48
C TYR A 404 22.92 -7.18 17.85
N SER A 405 23.98 -6.47 18.27
CA SER A 405 23.86 -5.52 19.38
C SER A 405 22.90 -4.37 19.06
N ASP A 406 22.42 -3.66 20.07
CA ASP A 406 21.55 -2.49 19.90
C ASP A 406 22.18 -1.45 18.98
N ALA A 407 23.48 -1.19 19.11
CA ALA A 407 24.21 -0.26 18.26
C ALA A 407 24.26 -0.73 16.80
N TYR A 408 24.47 -2.03 16.57
CA TYR A 408 24.45 -2.61 15.22
C TYR A 408 23.06 -2.51 14.59
N LEU A 409 22.02 -2.95 15.29
CA LEU A 409 20.65 -2.92 14.77
C LEU A 409 20.19 -1.49 14.45
N ARG A 410 20.54 -0.52 15.30
CA ARG A 410 20.26 0.90 15.06
C ARG A 410 21.01 1.46 13.85
N CYS A 411 22.30 1.10 13.71
CA CYS A 411 23.09 1.45 12.53
C CYS A 411 22.44 0.89 11.24
N VAL A 412 22.10 -0.38 11.26
CA VAL A 412 21.47 -1.05 10.11
C VAL A 412 20.08 -0.46 9.82
N ALA A 413 19.25 -0.21 10.83
CA ALA A 413 17.94 0.42 10.67
C ALA A 413 18.04 1.79 9.97
N ARG A 414 19.03 2.61 10.34
CA ARG A 414 19.25 3.94 9.77
C ARG A 414 19.74 3.90 8.31
N ASN A 415 20.68 2.99 8.01
CA ASN A 415 21.37 2.96 6.72
C ASN A 415 20.69 2.05 5.67
N TYR A 416 19.88 1.07 6.12
CA TYR A 416 19.21 0.08 5.28
C TYR A 416 17.70 0.10 5.48
N VAL A 417 17.18 1.31 5.70
CA VAL A 417 15.74 1.58 5.78
C VAL A 417 15.08 1.28 4.43
N PHE A 418 13.86 0.79 4.49
CA PHE A 418 13.06 0.42 3.34
C PHE A 418 11.62 0.93 3.54
N ASN A 419 11.06 1.56 2.52
CA ASN A 419 9.65 1.92 2.49
C ASN A 419 8.82 0.74 1.98
N LEU A 420 7.68 0.47 2.62
CA LEU A 420 6.89 -0.73 2.30
C LEU A 420 5.92 -0.54 1.11
N TYR A 421 6.10 0.51 0.33
CA TYR A 421 5.26 0.84 -0.82
C TYR A 421 3.79 1.11 -0.46
N HIS A 422 3.56 1.71 0.69
CA HIS A 422 2.25 2.09 1.21
C HIS A 422 2.07 3.61 1.31
N PRO A 423 2.53 4.43 0.33
CA PRO A 423 2.46 5.88 0.45
C PRO A 423 1.02 6.36 0.51
N VAL A 424 0.75 7.32 1.41
CA VAL A 424 -0.58 7.94 1.61
C VAL A 424 -0.47 9.42 2.00
N GLY A 425 -1.58 10.13 2.02
CA GLY A 425 -1.75 11.36 2.79
C GLY A 425 -1.53 12.68 2.07
N THR A 426 -1.02 12.69 0.83
CA THR A 426 -0.57 13.89 0.11
C THR A 426 -1.68 14.82 -0.42
N CYS A 427 -2.95 14.37 -0.33
CA CYS A 427 -4.15 15.19 -0.60
C CYS A 427 -5.16 14.97 0.54
N ARG A 428 -4.70 15.12 1.77
CA ARG A 428 -5.38 14.77 3.02
C ARG A 428 -6.81 15.25 3.09
N MET A 429 -7.75 14.34 3.44
CA MET A 429 -9.14 14.70 3.72
C MET A 429 -9.34 15.17 5.17
N GLY A 430 -10.39 15.95 5.39
CA GLY A 430 -10.79 16.34 6.74
C GLY A 430 -11.78 17.49 6.77
N ASN A 431 -11.80 18.24 7.88
CA ASN A 431 -12.68 19.38 8.04
C ASN A 431 -12.37 20.46 6.99
N PRO A 432 -13.36 20.99 6.25
CA PRO A 432 -13.15 22.05 5.25
C PRO A 432 -12.47 23.31 5.79
N LYS A 433 -12.63 23.62 7.07
CA LYS A 433 -12.01 24.77 7.75
C LYS A 433 -10.56 24.53 8.16
N ASP A 434 -10.12 23.28 8.19
CA ASP A 434 -8.74 22.94 8.53
C ASP A 434 -7.81 23.24 7.34
N LYS A 435 -6.86 24.16 7.56
CA LYS A 435 -5.91 24.60 6.55
C LYS A 435 -4.91 23.49 6.13
N THR A 436 -4.79 22.41 6.88
CA THR A 436 -3.92 21.28 6.60
C THR A 436 -4.57 20.23 5.69
N THR A 437 -5.82 20.41 5.26
CA THR A 437 -6.54 19.49 4.40
C THR A 437 -6.65 20.01 2.97
N VAL A 438 -6.64 19.09 1.99
CA VAL A 438 -6.81 19.36 0.55
C VAL A 438 -8.24 19.12 0.11
N VAL A 439 -8.84 18.03 0.59
CA VAL A 439 -10.22 17.65 0.26
C VAL A 439 -11.10 17.64 1.52
N ASP A 440 -12.40 17.83 1.34
CA ASP A 440 -13.39 17.65 2.41
C ASP A 440 -13.67 16.15 2.67
N SER A 441 -14.55 15.86 3.63
CA SER A 441 -14.95 14.48 3.96
C SER A 441 -15.77 13.78 2.86
N ARG A 442 -16.22 14.48 1.83
CA ARG A 442 -16.80 13.90 0.62
C ARG A 442 -15.80 13.83 -0.52
N LEU A 443 -14.50 14.02 -0.21
CA LEU A 443 -13.37 13.96 -1.15
C LEU A 443 -13.38 15.04 -2.24
N ARG A 444 -14.13 16.12 -2.08
CA ARG A 444 -14.14 17.27 -2.99
C ARG A 444 -12.98 18.19 -2.69
N VAL A 445 -12.28 18.63 -3.72
CA VAL A 445 -11.15 19.58 -3.59
C VAL A 445 -11.67 20.92 -3.08
N LYS A 446 -11.08 21.43 -2.01
CA LYS A 446 -11.52 22.67 -1.36
C LYS A 446 -11.31 23.88 -2.30
N GLY A 447 -12.32 24.75 -2.37
CA GLY A 447 -12.26 25.97 -3.21
C GLY A 447 -12.35 25.70 -4.72
N VAL A 448 -12.57 24.46 -5.15
CA VAL A 448 -12.68 24.09 -6.57
C VAL A 448 -13.96 23.27 -6.80
N LYS A 449 -14.77 23.69 -7.78
CA LYS A 449 -16.00 22.98 -8.14
C LYS A 449 -15.70 21.79 -9.05
N ASN A 450 -16.55 20.77 -9.01
CA ASN A 450 -16.55 19.61 -9.90
C ASN A 450 -15.23 18.83 -9.94
N LEU A 451 -14.49 18.80 -8.82
CA LEU A 451 -13.22 18.10 -8.71
C LEU A 451 -13.15 17.28 -7.42
N ARG A 452 -12.81 15.99 -7.53
CA ARG A 452 -12.52 15.11 -6.40
C ARG A 452 -11.16 14.44 -6.55
N VAL A 453 -10.62 14.01 -5.40
CA VAL A 453 -9.49 13.09 -5.35
C VAL A 453 -9.96 11.80 -4.68
N VAL A 454 -9.73 10.66 -5.34
CA VAL A 454 -10.18 9.33 -4.85
C VAL A 454 -9.06 8.32 -5.02
N ASP A 455 -8.16 8.26 -4.04
CA ASP A 455 -7.07 7.28 -3.93
C ASP A 455 -6.41 7.34 -2.54
N GLY A 456 -5.26 6.71 -2.35
CA GLY A 456 -4.54 6.70 -1.07
C GLY A 456 -4.06 8.07 -0.59
N SER A 457 -3.97 9.08 -1.47
CA SER A 457 -3.53 10.42 -1.10
C SER A 457 -4.48 11.11 -0.12
N VAL A 458 -5.75 10.69 -0.07
CA VAL A 458 -6.75 11.33 0.80
C VAL A 458 -6.71 10.87 2.26
N MET A 459 -6.02 9.78 2.57
CA MET A 459 -5.93 9.26 3.94
C MET A 459 -5.32 10.31 4.88
N PRO A 460 -5.97 10.66 6.01
CA PRO A 460 -5.42 11.62 6.98
C PRO A 460 -4.16 11.09 7.66
N THR A 461 -4.21 9.80 8.02
CA THR A 461 -3.11 9.02 8.60
C THR A 461 -3.04 7.66 7.96
N LEU A 462 -1.83 7.09 7.95
CA LEU A 462 -1.58 5.74 7.50
C LEU A 462 -2.36 4.73 8.36
N VAL A 463 -2.91 3.69 7.73
CA VAL A 463 -3.59 2.59 8.44
C VAL A 463 -2.59 1.55 8.93
N SER A 464 -2.95 0.77 9.95
CA SER A 464 -2.10 -0.29 10.51
C SER A 464 -2.12 -1.55 9.63
N GLY A 465 -1.48 -1.48 8.47
CA GLY A 465 -1.35 -2.58 7.51
C GLY A 465 -1.30 -2.13 6.05
N ASN A 466 -1.30 -3.10 5.12
CA ASN A 466 -1.20 -2.83 3.68
C ASN A 466 -2.35 -1.96 3.18
N THR A 467 -2.07 -1.01 2.29
CA THR A 467 -3.02 0.05 1.90
C THR A 467 -3.96 -0.32 0.74
N ASN A 468 -3.80 -1.49 0.10
CA ASN A 468 -4.61 -1.86 -1.07
C ASN A 468 -6.11 -1.98 -0.75
N ALA A 469 -6.48 -2.77 0.28
CA ALA A 469 -7.89 -2.93 0.66
C ALA A 469 -8.52 -1.60 1.16
N PRO A 470 -7.84 -0.78 2.00
CA PRO A 470 -8.31 0.55 2.36
C PRO A 470 -8.55 1.49 1.17
N ILE A 471 -7.70 1.47 0.15
CA ILE A 471 -7.88 2.28 -1.07
C ILE A 471 -9.12 1.82 -1.86
N ILE A 472 -9.35 0.52 -1.97
CA ILE A 472 -10.55 -0.04 -2.60
C ILE A 472 -11.80 0.37 -1.81
N MET A 473 -11.77 0.29 -0.48
CA MET A 473 -12.85 0.77 0.40
C MET A 473 -13.15 2.26 0.18
N ILE A 474 -12.12 3.11 0.08
CA ILE A 474 -12.27 4.54 -0.23
C ILE A 474 -12.98 4.72 -1.58
N ALA A 475 -12.60 3.97 -2.61
CA ALA A 475 -13.19 4.05 -3.93
C ALA A 475 -14.66 3.59 -3.95
N GLU A 476 -15.00 2.52 -3.24
CA GLU A 476 -16.37 2.04 -3.09
C GLU A 476 -17.26 3.09 -2.41
N LYS A 477 -16.79 3.66 -1.30
CA LYS A 477 -17.50 4.72 -0.58
C LYS A 477 -17.64 5.99 -1.41
N ALA A 478 -16.57 6.41 -2.08
CA ALA A 478 -16.58 7.57 -2.96
C ALA A 478 -17.56 7.39 -4.12
N SER A 479 -17.68 6.18 -4.66
CA SER A 479 -18.64 5.88 -5.75
C SER A 479 -20.09 6.10 -5.33
N ASP A 480 -20.45 5.75 -4.10
CA ASP A 480 -21.78 6.03 -3.58
C ASP A 480 -21.99 7.54 -3.31
N MET A 481 -20.98 8.24 -2.73
CA MET A 481 -21.02 9.70 -2.58
C MET A 481 -21.18 10.43 -3.92
N ILE A 482 -20.50 9.97 -4.98
CA ILE A 482 -20.62 10.57 -6.31
C ILE A 482 -22.03 10.38 -6.89
N LYS A 483 -22.63 9.21 -6.71
CA LYS A 483 -24.01 8.94 -7.14
C LYS A 483 -25.02 9.79 -6.38
N GLU A 484 -24.85 9.95 -5.07
CA GLU A 484 -25.68 10.80 -4.22
C GLU A 484 -25.62 12.28 -4.66
N ASP A 485 -24.42 12.81 -4.90
CA ASP A 485 -24.21 14.20 -5.31
C ASP A 485 -24.63 14.45 -6.77
N ASN A 486 -24.71 13.42 -7.58
CA ASN A 486 -25.07 13.46 -8.99
C ASN A 486 -26.21 12.49 -9.30
N PRO A 487 -27.40 12.64 -8.70
CA PRO A 487 -28.52 11.75 -9.00
C PRO A 487 -28.82 11.79 -10.50
N ASP A 488 -29.04 10.63 -11.09
CA ASP A 488 -29.49 10.58 -12.47
C ASP A 488 -30.77 11.42 -12.59
N ARG A 489 -30.78 12.39 -13.49
CA ARG A 489 -32.04 13.02 -13.88
C ARG A 489 -32.95 11.87 -14.32
N LYS A 490 -34.04 11.61 -13.57
CA LYS A 490 -35.06 10.64 -13.93
C LYS A 490 -35.26 10.78 -15.45
N SER A 491 -35.13 9.67 -16.16
CA SER A 491 -35.30 9.66 -17.62
C SER A 491 -36.47 10.57 -17.95
N CYS A 492 -36.19 11.63 -18.71
CA CYS A 492 -37.22 12.58 -19.14
C CYS A 492 -38.40 11.75 -19.66
N SER A 493 -39.54 11.86 -19.02
CA SER A 493 -40.71 11.09 -19.40
C SER A 493 -40.97 11.32 -20.91
N ARG A 494 -41.58 10.38 -21.59
CA ARG A 494 -41.91 10.55 -23.01
C ARG A 494 -42.66 11.86 -23.28
N GLU A 495 -43.38 12.37 -22.26
CA GLU A 495 -44.09 13.66 -22.27
C GLU A 495 -43.13 14.87 -22.24
N ASP A 496 -42.04 14.82 -21.48
CA ASP A 496 -41.02 15.89 -21.43
C ASP A 496 -40.25 15.98 -22.76
N LYS A 497 -39.98 14.86 -23.43
CA LYS A 497 -39.37 14.84 -24.77
C LYS A 497 -40.29 15.50 -25.81
N ASN A 498 -41.57 15.18 -25.77
CA ASN A 498 -42.55 15.78 -26.65
C ASN A 498 -42.75 17.29 -26.40
N ARG A 499 -42.57 17.77 -25.18
CA ARG A 499 -42.64 19.19 -24.81
C ARG A 499 -41.42 19.98 -25.29
N ILE A 500 -40.23 19.36 -25.26
CA ILE A 500 -38.99 19.94 -25.78
C ILE A 500 -39.00 20.00 -27.30
N GLU A 501 -39.49 18.97 -28.00
CA GLU A 501 -39.63 18.98 -29.45
C GLU A 501 -40.67 20.02 -29.93
N LYS A 502 -41.83 20.13 -29.28
CA LYS A 502 -42.84 21.15 -29.61
C LYS A 502 -42.35 22.60 -29.46
N ASN A 503 -41.40 22.85 -28.55
CA ASN A 503 -40.85 24.20 -28.34
C ASN A 503 -39.67 24.52 -29.28
N ARG A 504 -39.12 23.53 -29.99
CA ARG A 504 -38.01 23.70 -30.95
C ARG A 504 -38.48 24.20 -32.31
N TRP A 505 -39.78 24.08 -32.59
CA TRP A 505 -40.40 24.49 -33.85
C TRP A 505 -41.20 25.79 -33.77
N LYS A 506 -41.06 26.54 -32.64
CA LYS A 506 -41.70 27.85 -32.44
C LYS A 506 -40.71 29.02 -32.29
N LYS A 507 -39.51 28.89 -32.87
CA LYS A 507 -38.60 30.03 -33.05
C LYS A 507 -38.12 30.07 -34.51
#